data_6a0840004ab844ad327407bb0e14ba9d
#
_entry.id   6a0840004ab844ad327407bb0e14ba9d
#
_cell.length_a   1.000
_cell.length_b   1.000
_cell.length_c   1.000
_cell.angle_alpha   90.00
_cell.angle_beta   90.00
_cell.angle_gamma   90.00
#
_symmetry.space_group_name_H-M   'P 1'
#
loop_
_entity.id
_entity.type
_entity.pdbx_description
1 polymer ?
#
loop_
_entity_poly.entity_id
_entity_poly.type
_entity_poly.pdbx_seq_one_letter_code
_entity_poly.pdbx_strand_id
1 'polypeptide(L)'
;ETLSNINGCDSVVSIELTFNSSITGNESYTGCTGDGYSVIVNGTAYDEANPSGTETLTAVAGCDSIVTVDLVFNAISSSTDVQSACDSYTWIDGNTYTASNNSATWVLPSVSGCDSTVTLDLTITNSNTGTDTKSACDTYTWIDGNTYTANNNSATWILTNIDGCDSLVTLDLIINTSPTLIDFTNGGIYCEGE
;
A
#
# COMPACT_ATOMS: atom_id res chain seq x y z
N GLU A 1 -28.83 23.73 -68.29
CA GLU A 1 -29.35 22.91 -69.40
C GLU A 1 -30.26 23.78 -70.31
N THR A 2 -30.11 23.66 -71.63
CA THR A 2 -30.90 24.44 -72.58
C THR A 2 -31.99 23.53 -73.15
N LEU A 3 -33.23 23.92 -72.95
CA LEU A 3 -34.40 23.20 -73.46
C LEU A 3 -34.96 23.97 -74.62
N SER A 4 -34.94 23.34 -75.81
CA SER A 4 -35.56 23.94 -77.01
C SER A 4 -37.03 23.54 -77.09
N ASN A 5 -37.93 24.54 -77.33
CA ASN A 5 -39.33 24.26 -77.50
C ASN A 5 -39.64 24.02 -79.02
N ILE A 6 -40.84 23.54 -79.28
CA ILE A 6 -41.29 23.20 -80.64
C ILE A 6 -41.28 24.39 -81.65
N ASN A 7 -41.17 25.62 -81.14
CA ASN A 7 -41.12 26.86 -81.97
C ASN A 7 -39.68 27.43 -82.04
N GLY A 8 -38.63 26.70 -81.62
CA GLY A 8 -37.27 27.11 -81.80
C GLY A 8 -36.75 28.14 -80.78
N CYS A 9 -37.50 28.43 -79.73
CA CYS A 9 -37.06 29.35 -78.69
C CYS A 9 -36.41 28.54 -77.53
N ASP A 10 -35.14 28.82 -77.24
CA ASP A 10 -34.42 28.16 -76.17
C ASP A 10 -34.76 28.76 -74.79
N SER A 11 -35.06 27.93 -73.90
CA SER A 11 -35.20 28.27 -72.46
C SER A 11 -34.01 27.82 -71.69
N VAL A 12 -33.40 28.74 -70.97
CA VAL A 12 -32.31 28.42 -70.03
C VAL A 12 -32.93 28.12 -68.69
N VAL A 13 -32.72 26.90 -68.24
CA VAL A 13 -33.03 26.48 -66.86
C VAL A 13 -31.79 26.61 -66.02
N SER A 14 -31.80 27.55 -65.11
CA SER A 14 -30.74 27.63 -64.04
C SER A 14 -31.16 26.77 -62.88
N ILE A 15 -30.35 25.81 -62.56
CA ILE A 15 -30.49 24.98 -61.34
C ILE A 15 -29.51 25.50 -60.35
N GLU A 16 -29.99 26.02 -59.25
CA GLU A 16 -29.17 26.38 -58.10
C GLU A 16 -29.14 25.18 -57.15
N LEU A 17 -27.99 24.56 -57.03
CA LEU A 17 -27.77 23.41 -56.11
C LEU A 17 -27.05 23.91 -54.89
N THR A 18 -27.68 23.78 -53.71
CA THR A 18 -27.08 24.03 -52.45
C THR A 18 -26.65 22.69 -51.85
N PHE A 19 -25.39 22.52 -51.61
CA PHE A 19 -24.86 21.34 -50.93
C PHE A 19 -24.69 21.63 -49.44
N ASN A 20 -25.39 20.88 -48.59
CA ASN A 20 -25.13 20.83 -47.16
C ASN A 20 -24.16 19.68 -46.89
N SER A 21 -23.14 19.93 -46.11
CA SER A 21 -22.18 18.89 -45.68
C SER A 21 -22.64 18.22 -44.39
N SER A 22 -22.49 16.92 -44.32
CA SER A 22 -22.56 16.19 -43.05
C SER A 22 -21.36 16.58 -42.17
N ILE A 23 -21.57 16.63 -40.88
CA ILE A 23 -20.52 16.91 -39.88
C ILE A 23 -20.27 15.63 -39.09
N THR A 24 -19.00 15.32 -38.84
CA THR A 24 -18.63 14.26 -37.88
C THR A 24 -18.19 14.91 -36.57
N GLY A 25 -18.70 14.43 -35.45
CA GLY A 25 -18.34 14.84 -34.10
C GLY A 25 -17.75 13.69 -33.34
N ASN A 26 -16.85 13.99 -32.43
CA ASN A 26 -16.33 13.00 -31.46
C ASN A 26 -16.61 13.52 -30.06
N GLU A 27 -17.18 12.64 -29.25
CA GLU A 27 -17.28 12.81 -27.81
C GLU A 27 -16.29 11.83 -27.16
N SER A 28 -15.31 12.34 -26.42
CA SER A 28 -14.27 11.51 -25.80
C SER A 28 -14.08 11.92 -24.35
N TYR A 29 -13.89 10.94 -23.51
CA TYR A 29 -13.62 11.11 -22.10
C TYR A 29 -12.57 10.09 -21.64
N THR A 30 -11.73 10.49 -20.71
CA THR A 30 -10.81 9.57 -20.01
C THR A 30 -10.89 9.89 -18.53
N GLY A 31 -11.32 8.91 -17.74
CA GLY A 31 -11.49 9.02 -16.30
C GLY A 31 -11.23 7.71 -15.61
N CYS A 32 -11.76 7.56 -14.40
CA CYS A 32 -11.55 6.41 -13.54
C CYS A 32 -12.82 5.60 -13.37
N THR A 33 -12.68 4.29 -13.27
CA THR A 33 -13.78 3.40 -12.89
C THR A 33 -14.49 3.91 -11.64
N GLY A 34 -15.83 4.08 -11.74
CA GLY A 34 -16.65 4.53 -10.62
C GLY A 34 -16.70 6.04 -10.39
N ASP A 35 -16.15 6.87 -11.30
CA ASP A 35 -16.24 8.34 -11.20
C ASP A 35 -17.64 8.89 -11.50
N GLY A 36 -18.51 8.05 -12.06
CA GLY A 36 -19.91 8.40 -12.35
C GLY A 36 -20.11 9.25 -13.60
N TYR A 37 -19.09 9.41 -14.45
CA TYR A 37 -19.25 10.14 -15.70
C TYR A 37 -20.23 9.45 -16.63
N SER A 38 -21.13 10.23 -17.23
CA SER A 38 -22.04 9.79 -18.27
C SER A 38 -22.36 10.92 -19.22
N VAL A 39 -22.61 10.59 -20.49
CA VAL A 39 -23.07 11.53 -21.52
C VAL A 39 -24.25 10.95 -22.28
N ILE A 40 -25.20 11.79 -22.68
CA ILE A 40 -26.34 11.37 -23.50
C ILE A 40 -26.17 11.94 -24.90
N VAL A 41 -26.08 11.06 -25.89
CA VAL A 41 -26.05 11.44 -27.31
C VAL A 41 -27.25 10.81 -28.00
N ASN A 42 -28.05 11.63 -28.67
CA ASN A 42 -29.25 11.20 -29.38
C ASN A 42 -30.25 10.34 -28.57
N GLY A 43 -30.29 10.58 -27.23
CA GLY A 43 -31.14 9.79 -26.32
C GLY A 43 -30.51 8.50 -25.82
N THR A 44 -29.34 8.11 -26.31
CA THR A 44 -28.55 6.98 -25.82
C THR A 44 -27.60 7.46 -24.74
N ALA A 45 -27.60 6.79 -23.57
CA ALA A 45 -26.65 7.05 -22.50
C ALA A 45 -25.37 6.25 -22.72
N TYR A 46 -24.26 6.94 -22.63
CA TYR A 46 -22.93 6.37 -22.64
C TYR A 46 -22.28 6.60 -21.29
N ASP A 47 -21.77 5.54 -20.70
CA ASP A 47 -21.17 5.50 -19.37
C ASP A 47 -20.15 4.34 -19.30
N GLU A 48 -19.72 3.99 -18.09
CA GLU A 48 -18.79 2.88 -17.87
C GLU A 48 -19.32 1.53 -18.36
N ALA A 49 -20.64 1.30 -18.33
CA ALA A 49 -21.28 0.07 -18.81
C ALA A 49 -21.46 0.05 -20.33
N ASN A 50 -21.54 1.22 -20.96
CA ASN A 50 -21.69 1.42 -22.40
C ASN A 50 -20.72 2.51 -22.89
N PRO A 51 -19.40 2.21 -22.96
CA PRO A 51 -18.38 3.27 -23.09
C PRO A 51 -18.17 3.77 -24.52
N SER A 52 -18.73 3.13 -25.54
CA SER A 52 -18.48 3.53 -26.92
C SER A 52 -19.64 3.26 -27.85
N GLY A 53 -19.75 4.08 -28.90
CA GLY A 53 -20.77 3.88 -29.92
C GLY A 53 -20.75 4.98 -30.98
N THR A 54 -21.70 4.88 -31.88
CA THR A 54 -21.88 5.87 -32.95
C THR A 54 -23.35 6.21 -33.06
N GLU A 55 -23.69 7.50 -33.02
CA GLU A 55 -25.03 8.01 -33.15
C GLU A 55 -25.18 8.84 -34.42
N THR A 56 -26.32 8.69 -35.06
CA THR A 56 -26.67 9.50 -36.24
C THR A 56 -27.68 10.55 -35.83
N LEU A 57 -27.30 11.81 -35.93
CA LEU A 57 -28.16 12.96 -35.69
C LEU A 57 -28.75 13.44 -37.01
N THR A 58 -30.05 13.29 -37.15
CA THR A 58 -30.75 13.72 -38.37
C THR A 58 -30.90 15.24 -38.40
N ALA A 59 -30.33 15.89 -39.42
CA ALA A 59 -30.43 17.32 -39.59
C ALA A 59 -31.71 17.71 -40.31
N VAL A 60 -32.30 18.83 -39.92
CA VAL A 60 -33.54 19.39 -40.57
C VAL A 60 -33.34 19.64 -42.06
N ALA A 61 -32.12 19.83 -42.53
CA ALA A 61 -31.74 20.06 -43.92
C ALA A 61 -31.39 18.78 -44.72
N GLY A 62 -31.55 17.58 -44.13
CA GLY A 62 -31.38 16.29 -44.80
C GLY A 62 -29.97 15.76 -44.97
N CYS A 63 -28.98 16.35 -44.29
CA CYS A 63 -27.61 15.82 -44.18
C CYS A 63 -27.36 15.40 -42.76
N ASP A 64 -27.33 14.10 -42.50
CA ASP A 64 -27.14 13.55 -41.18
C ASP A 64 -25.71 13.77 -40.67
N SER A 65 -25.56 13.99 -39.36
CA SER A 65 -24.29 14.12 -38.69
C SER A 65 -24.01 12.83 -37.88
N ILE A 66 -22.77 12.37 -37.90
CA ILE A 66 -22.35 11.19 -37.17
C ILE A 66 -21.53 11.65 -35.95
N VAL A 67 -21.95 11.22 -34.78
CA VAL A 67 -21.19 11.42 -33.53
C VAL A 67 -20.65 10.08 -33.07
N THR A 68 -19.32 10.00 -32.92
CA THR A 68 -18.64 8.84 -32.32
C THR A 68 -18.39 9.15 -30.85
N VAL A 69 -18.77 8.23 -29.98
CA VAL A 69 -18.50 8.30 -28.54
C VAL A 69 -17.41 7.29 -28.22
N ASP A 70 -16.38 7.72 -27.49
CA ASP A 70 -15.26 6.87 -27.01
C ASP A 70 -14.86 7.31 -25.60
N LEU A 71 -15.36 6.57 -24.61
CA LEU A 71 -15.10 6.81 -23.20
C LEU A 71 -14.13 5.76 -22.70
N VAL A 72 -13.07 6.19 -22.00
CA VAL A 72 -12.07 5.31 -21.42
C VAL A 72 -12.13 5.45 -19.89
N PHE A 73 -12.39 4.36 -19.21
CA PHE A 73 -12.39 4.28 -17.74
C PHE A 73 -11.21 3.45 -17.28
N ASN A 74 -10.21 4.11 -16.72
CA ASN A 74 -9.04 3.44 -16.15
C ASN A 74 -9.39 2.80 -14.82
N ALA A 75 -8.94 1.58 -14.60
CA ALA A 75 -9.18 0.88 -13.34
C ALA A 75 -8.45 1.56 -12.17
N ILE A 76 -9.18 1.76 -11.06
CA ILE A 76 -8.57 2.00 -9.76
C ILE A 76 -8.07 0.68 -9.21
N SER A 77 -6.94 0.69 -8.52
CA SER A 77 -6.39 -0.52 -7.88
C SER A 77 -6.29 -0.35 -6.37
N SER A 78 -6.39 -1.47 -5.67
CA SER A 78 -6.12 -1.54 -4.24
C SER A 78 -5.12 -2.66 -3.96
N SER A 79 -4.26 -2.46 -3.00
CA SER A 79 -3.28 -3.46 -2.56
C SER A 79 -3.14 -3.42 -1.04
N THR A 80 -2.59 -4.49 -0.49
CA THR A 80 -2.23 -4.57 0.93
C THR A 80 -0.72 -4.62 1.04
N ASP A 81 -0.16 -3.77 1.90
CA ASP A 81 1.24 -3.76 2.28
C ASP A 81 1.39 -4.49 3.62
N VAL A 82 1.93 -5.71 3.55
CA VAL A 82 2.08 -6.58 4.72
C VAL A 82 3.47 -6.38 5.32
N GLN A 83 3.51 -5.92 6.56
CA GLN A 83 4.75 -5.60 7.28
C GLN A 83 4.78 -6.25 8.66
N SER A 84 6.00 -6.55 9.13
CA SER A 84 6.25 -7.02 10.49
C SER A 84 7.47 -6.32 11.05
N ALA A 85 7.38 -5.80 12.26
CA ALA A 85 8.48 -5.08 12.90
C ALA A 85 8.46 -5.25 14.42
N CYS A 86 9.62 -4.98 15.04
CA CYS A 86 9.75 -4.96 16.49
C CYS A 86 9.55 -3.55 17.03
N ASP A 87 8.71 -3.42 18.05
CA ASP A 87 8.44 -2.21 18.83
C ASP A 87 7.81 -1.07 18.03
N SER A 88 8.28 -0.78 16.82
CA SER A 88 7.74 0.30 16.01
C SER A 88 8.06 0.14 14.52
N TYR A 89 7.21 0.73 13.68
CA TYR A 89 7.38 0.78 12.23
C TYR A 89 6.93 2.13 11.69
N THR A 90 7.74 2.78 10.87
CA THR A 90 7.34 4.01 10.17
C THR A 90 6.93 3.67 8.75
N TRP A 91 5.66 3.93 8.42
CA TRP A 91 5.09 3.59 7.13
C TRP A 91 5.21 4.74 6.11
N ILE A 92 4.78 4.50 4.86
CA ILE A 92 4.85 5.46 3.74
C ILE A 92 4.04 6.74 3.98
N ASP A 93 3.06 6.71 4.88
CA ASP A 93 2.26 7.87 5.27
C ASP A 93 3.01 8.82 6.22
N GLY A 94 4.24 8.46 6.62
CA GLY A 94 5.09 9.22 7.54
C GLY A 94 4.77 9.01 9.01
N ASN A 95 3.76 8.20 9.35
CA ASN A 95 3.41 7.90 10.72
C ASN A 95 4.22 6.72 11.28
N THR A 96 4.55 6.80 12.56
CA THR A 96 5.19 5.69 13.28
C THR A 96 4.14 4.97 14.13
N TYR A 97 3.99 3.69 13.87
CA TYR A 97 3.08 2.79 14.55
C TYR A 97 3.84 1.98 15.60
N THR A 98 3.34 1.96 16.84
CA THR A 98 3.89 1.19 17.96
C THR A 98 3.00 0.01 18.37
N ALA A 99 1.96 -0.24 17.59
CA ALA A 99 1.04 -1.36 17.73
C ALA A 99 0.64 -1.86 16.34
N SER A 100 0.22 -3.11 16.25
CA SER A 100 -0.32 -3.69 15.02
C SER A 100 -1.47 -2.86 14.46
N ASN A 101 -1.51 -2.68 13.12
CA ASN A 101 -2.50 -1.87 12.44
C ASN A 101 -2.85 -2.49 11.08
N ASN A 102 -4.14 -2.69 10.82
CA ASN A 102 -4.66 -3.25 9.56
C ASN A 102 -5.69 -2.32 8.88
N SER A 103 -5.69 -1.05 9.19
CA SER A 103 -6.70 -0.09 8.73
C SER A 103 -6.13 1.21 8.18
N ALA A 104 -4.84 1.48 8.38
CA ALA A 104 -4.21 2.66 7.80
C ALA A 104 -4.17 2.52 6.28
N THR A 105 -4.49 3.59 5.58
CA THR A 105 -4.51 3.64 4.12
C THR A 105 -3.68 4.78 3.59
N TRP A 106 -3.09 4.58 2.42
CA TRP A 106 -2.34 5.59 1.70
C TRP A 106 -2.75 5.61 0.23
N VAL A 107 -2.87 6.79 -0.34
CA VAL A 107 -3.21 6.96 -1.75
C VAL A 107 -1.93 7.20 -2.54
N LEU A 108 -1.67 6.32 -3.50
CA LEU A 108 -0.58 6.44 -4.45
C LEU A 108 -1.10 7.00 -5.78
N PRO A 109 -0.60 8.15 -6.22
CA PRO A 109 -0.98 8.70 -7.51
C PRO A 109 -0.53 7.77 -8.65
N SER A 110 -1.48 7.50 -9.58
CA SER A 110 -1.22 6.69 -10.76
C SER A 110 -0.86 7.58 -11.96
N VAL A 111 -0.03 7.07 -12.86
CA VAL A 111 0.28 7.73 -14.14
C VAL A 111 -0.92 7.87 -15.08
N SER A 112 -1.97 7.06 -14.89
CA SER A 112 -3.25 7.16 -15.61
C SER A 112 -4.21 8.17 -14.99
N GLY A 113 -3.82 8.82 -13.86
CA GLY A 113 -4.67 9.74 -13.11
C GLY A 113 -5.67 9.07 -12.16
N CYS A 114 -5.73 7.72 -12.15
CA CYS A 114 -6.61 6.96 -11.27
C CYS A 114 -5.80 6.41 -10.10
N ASP A 115 -5.95 7.04 -8.97
CA ASP A 115 -5.13 6.77 -7.80
C ASP A 115 -5.39 5.37 -7.23
N SER A 116 -4.31 4.76 -6.71
CA SER A 116 -4.35 3.44 -6.08
C SER A 116 -4.37 3.60 -4.56
N THR A 117 -5.17 2.79 -3.88
CA THR A 117 -5.18 2.76 -2.42
C THR A 117 -4.37 1.57 -1.90
N VAL A 118 -3.41 1.85 -1.03
CA VAL A 118 -2.67 0.81 -0.29
C VAL A 118 -3.16 0.79 1.14
N THR A 119 -3.50 -0.40 1.64
CA THR A 119 -3.87 -0.62 3.05
C THR A 119 -2.71 -1.29 3.76
N LEU A 120 -2.32 -0.76 4.91
CA LEU A 120 -1.31 -1.37 5.77
C LEU A 120 -1.90 -2.59 6.49
N ASP A 121 -1.14 -3.69 6.49
CA ASP A 121 -1.34 -4.85 7.37
C ASP A 121 -0.07 -5.07 8.17
N LEU A 122 0.02 -4.40 9.31
CA LEU A 122 1.21 -4.34 10.16
C LEU A 122 1.05 -5.20 11.41
N THR A 123 2.00 -6.09 11.62
CA THR A 123 2.18 -6.81 12.88
C THR A 123 3.35 -6.21 13.65
N ILE A 124 3.08 -5.69 14.84
CA ILE A 124 4.13 -5.27 15.79
C ILE A 124 4.26 -6.34 16.86
N THR A 125 5.50 -6.82 17.02
CA THR A 125 5.95 -7.65 18.14
C THR A 125 6.83 -6.81 19.04
N ASN A 126 6.91 -7.18 20.32
CA ASN A 126 7.64 -6.34 21.28
C ASN A 126 8.93 -7.03 21.75
N SER A 127 9.96 -6.23 21.93
CA SER A 127 11.14 -6.64 22.71
C SER A 127 10.77 -6.80 24.18
N ASN A 128 11.45 -7.69 24.85
CA ASN A 128 11.23 -8.00 26.26
C ASN A 128 12.47 -7.67 27.10
N THR A 129 12.27 -7.48 28.39
CA THR A 129 13.36 -7.42 29.36
C THR A 129 13.22 -8.54 30.37
N GLY A 130 14.33 -9.09 30.82
CA GLY A 130 14.34 -10.15 31.82
C GLY A 130 15.52 -10.04 32.77
N THR A 131 15.45 -10.78 33.86
CA THR A 131 16.56 -10.92 34.82
C THR A 131 16.96 -12.39 34.91
N ASP A 132 18.22 -12.66 34.73
CA ASP A 132 18.81 -13.98 34.94
C ASP A 132 19.48 -14.03 36.32
N THR A 133 18.77 -14.61 37.30
CA THR A 133 19.25 -14.70 38.69
C THR A 133 20.10 -15.94 38.84
N LYS A 134 21.35 -15.77 39.31
CA LYS A 134 22.33 -16.83 39.53
C LYS A 134 22.98 -16.69 40.89
N SER A 135 23.38 -17.82 41.43
CA SER A 135 24.23 -17.91 42.64
C SER A 135 25.35 -18.91 42.37
N ALA A 136 26.57 -18.55 42.70
CA ALA A 136 27.74 -19.41 42.50
C ALA A 136 28.77 -19.22 43.61
N CYS A 137 29.69 -20.17 43.76
CA CYS A 137 30.84 -20.05 44.64
C CYS A 137 32.04 -19.56 43.85
N ASP A 138 32.72 -18.56 44.38
CA ASP A 138 33.97 -17.97 43.89
C ASP A 138 33.92 -17.34 42.50
N THR A 139 33.43 -18.07 41.50
CA THR A 139 33.39 -17.58 40.12
C THR A 139 32.17 -18.09 39.37
N TYR A 140 31.68 -17.28 38.38
CA TYR A 140 30.61 -17.65 37.45
C TYR A 140 30.89 -17.11 36.07
N THR A 141 30.85 -17.96 35.05
CA THR A 141 30.92 -17.52 33.65
C THR A 141 29.53 -17.43 33.09
N TRP A 142 29.12 -16.21 32.68
CA TRP A 142 27.79 -15.95 32.14
C TRP A 142 27.74 -16.11 30.62
N ILE A 143 26.52 -15.95 30.03
CA ILE A 143 26.28 -16.10 28.58
C ILE A 143 27.04 -15.07 27.72
N ASP A 144 27.47 -13.94 28.30
CA ASP A 144 28.30 -12.94 27.66
C ASP A 144 29.77 -13.35 27.48
N GLY A 145 30.13 -14.52 27.99
CA GLY A 145 31.49 -15.08 27.96
C GLY A 145 32.41 -14.52 29.02
N ASN A 146 31.95 -13.59 29.87
CA ASN A 146 32.75 -13.04 30.96
C ASN A 146 32.66 -13.89 32.24
N THR A 147 33.79 -13.99 32.98
CA THR A 147 33.83 -14.62 34.26
C THR A 147 33.81 -13.58 35.37
N TYR A 148 32.83 -13.69 36.23
CA TYR A 148 32.60 -12.80 37.39
C TYR A 148 33.11 -13.46 38.65
N THR A 149 33.85 -12.68 39.46
CA THR A 149 34.43 -13.12 40.77
C THR A 149 33.78 -12.39 41.93
N ALA A 150 32.77 -11.56 41.67
CA ALA A 150 32.01 -10.81 42.65
C ALA A 150 30.56 -10.68 42.19
N ASN A 151 29.66 -10.30 43.11
CA ASN A 151 28.26 -10.01 42.77
C ASN A 151 28.16 -9.03 41.63
N ASN A 152 27.23 -9.30 40.72
CA ASN A 152 26.97 -8.41 39.58
C ASN A 152 25.46 -8.35 39.27
N ASN A 153 24.91 -7.14 39.20
CA ASN A 153 23.51 -6.87 38.86
C ASN A 153 23.37 -5.86 37.72
N SER A 154 24.41 -5.68 36.92
CA SER A 154 24.47 -4.67 35.88
C SER A 154 24.90 -5.19 34.51
N ALA A 155 25.47 -6.38 34.43
CA ALA A 155 25.83 -7.01 33.17
C ALA A 155 24.56 -7.32 32.39
N THR A 156 24.57 -7.03 31.12
CA THR A 156 23.44 -7.25 30.23
C THR A 156 23.83 -8.02 28.98
N TRP A 157 22.89 -8.78 28.44
CA TRP A 157 23.05 -9.54 27.22
C TRP A 157 21.79 -9.47 26.37
N ILE A 158 21.95 -9.41 25.08
CA ILE A 158 20.81 -9.38 24.13
C ILE A 158 20.56 -10.81 23.65
N LEU A 159 19.31 -11.26 23.79
CA LEU A 159 18.78 -12.50 23.25
C LEU A 159 17.64 -12.19 22.30
N THR A 160 17.57 -12.93 21.21
CA THR A 160 16.39 -12.86 20.32
C THR A 160 15.26 -13.69 20.94
N ASN A 161 14.09 -13.08 21.12
CA ASN A 161 12.92 -13.78 21.65
C ASN A 161 12.25 -14.67 20.58
N ILE A 162 11.19 -15.38 20.98
CA ILE A 162 10.47 -16.31 20.09
C ILE A 162 9.82 -15.61 18.87
N ASP A 163 9.51 -14.32 19.00
CA ASP A 163 8.90 -13.50 17.96
C ASP A 163 9.94 -12.82 17.05
N GLY A 164 11.23 -13.10 17.28
CA GLY A 164 12.34 -12.56 16.51
C GLY A 164 12.83 -11.18 16.95
N CYS A 165 12.28 -10.62 18.05
CA CYS A 165 12.68 -9.33 18.59
C CYS A 165 13.76 -9.48 19.66
N ASP A 166 14.64 -8.50 19.74
CA ASP A 166 15.70 -8.51 20.74
C ASP A 166 15.14 -8.34 22.16
N SER A 167 15.68 -9.15 23.09
CA SER A 167 15.33 -9.12 24.50
C SER A 167 16.56 -8.81 25.32
N LEU A 168 16.47 -7.81 26.18
CA LEU A 168 17.57 -7.45 27.08
C LEU A 168 17.47 -8.26 28.37
N VAL A 169 18.46 -9.11 28.64
CA VAL A 169 18.57 -9.85 29.90
C VAL A 169 19.65 -9.22 30.78
N THR A 170 19.31 -8.95 32.03
CA THR A 170 20.20 -8.41 33.02
C THR A 170 20.60 -9.54 33.98
N LEU A 171 21.89 -9.71 34.24
CA LEU A 171 22.40 -10.65 35.22
C LEU A 171 22.12 -10.13 36.64
N ASP A 172 21.63 -11.01 37.50
CA ASP A 172 21.55 -10.81 38.95
C ASP A 172 22.30 -11.94 39.63
N LEU A 173 23.61 -11.72 39.85
CA LEU A 173 24.55 -12.72 40.31
C LEU A 173 24.99 -12.46 41.74
N ILE A 174 24.87 -13.50 42.55
CA ILE A 174 25.47 -13.56 43.91
C ILE A 174 26.64 -14.52 43.88
N ILE A 175 27.83 -14.03 44.20
CA ILE A 175 29.02 -14.84 44.40
C ILE A 175 29.22 -15.03 45.89
N ASN A 176 29.20 -16.29 46.34
CA ASN A 176 29.55 -16.70 47.69
C ASN A 176 31.03 -17.08 47.70
N THR A 177 31.79 -16.48 48.55
CA THR A 177 33.23 -16.84 48.70
C THR A 177 33.35 -18.13 49.49
N SER A 178 34.13 -19.08 48.98
CA SER A 178 34.51 -20.26 49.78
C SER A 178 35.27 -19.82 51.01
N PRO A 179 34.95 -20.36 52.21
CA PRO A 179 35.70 -20.03 53.38
C PRO A 179 37.16 -20.51 53.22
N THR A 180 38.12 -19.63 53.45
CA THR A 180 39.53 -20.01 53.54
C THR A 180 39.65 -21.07 54.60
N LEU A 181 40.18 -22.24 54.27
CA LEU A 181 40.48 -23.28 55.25
C LEU A 181 41.38 -22.69 56.27
N ILE A 182 40.87 -22.40 57.46
CA ILE A 182 41.69 -22.29 58.66
C ILE A 182 41.94 -23.74 59.05
N ASP A 183 43.22 -24.15 58.98
CA ASP A 183 43.64 -25.49 59.36
C ASP A 183 43.35 -25.68 60.84
N PHE A 184 42.18 -26.19 61.15
CA PHE A 184 41.88 -26.80 62.43
C PHE A 184 42.14 -28.28 62.26
N THR A 185 43.17 -28.75 62.90
CA THR A 185 43.56 -30.18 63.01
C THR A 185 42.48 -31.10 63.57
N ASN A 186 41.19 -30.68 63.56
CA ASN A 186 40.05 -31.54 63.85
C ASN A 186 38.75 -30.93 63.34
N GLY A 187 38.17 -31.44 62.26
CA GLY A 187 36.80 -31.24 61.85
C GLY A 187 36.64 -30.45 60.54
N GLY A 188 36.30 -31.11 59.45
CA GLY A 188 36.07 -30.51 58.19
C GLY A 188 34.87 -29.56 58.20
N ILE A 189 34.99 -28.44 57.50
CA ILE A 189 33.87 -27.51 57.16
C ILE A 189 33.42 -27.78 55.73
N TYR A 190 32.14 -28.08 55.54
CA TYR A 190 31.52 -28.28 54.22
C TYR A 190 30.85 -27.01 53.84
N CYS A 191 30.94 -26.60 52.56
CA CYS A 191 30.06 -25.60 52.01
C CYS A 191 28.66 -26.21 51.86
N GLU A 192 27.64 -25.64 52.51
CA GLU A 192 26.24 -25.99 52.21
C GLU A 192 25.88 -25.44 50.87
N GLY A 193 25.56 -26.30 49.93
CA GLY A 193 25.02 -25.88 48.62
C GLY A 193 25.36 -26.80 47.45
N GLU A 194 25.63 -28.09 47.63
CA GLU A 194 25.50 -29.08 46.56
C GLU A 194 24.21 -29.88 46.68
#